data_f0dfe2b13daa4c97e856bd817c5304cb
#
_entry.id   f0dfe2b13daa4c97e856bd817c5304cb
#
_cell.length_a   1.000
_cell.length_b   1.000
_cell.length_c   1.000
_cell.angle_alpha   90.00
_cell.angle_beta   90.00
_cell.angle_gamma   90.00
#
_symmetry.space_group_name_H-M   'P 1'
#
loop_
_entity.id
_entity.type
_entity.pdbx_description
1 polymer ?
#
loop_
_entity_poly.entity_id
_entity_poly.type
_entity_poly.pdbx_seq_one_letter_code
_entity_poly.pdbx_strand_id
1 'polypeptide(L)'
;MASLTKKLVNGKPYYYLRECKRVNGKPKIVRTVYLGSAESIEERLLRPKAEEISMREFGGSVAAYSIAETLDVVATVDRHVPKRGHQGPSVGQYLLLAALNRCVAPTSKSQIGAWYKKSVLARLLPLTANQLTSQRFWDNMERVSSDQIAAIEQELAHTAVTRFGLELNCLLFDATNFFTFLDSFNNRAKLPQRGHAKQGHDNLRLLGLAVLATTDGDVPLMHHTYAGNQHDSVMFHSVVDQLFARCRALSEEVDQITLVFDKGNNSEVNLDLVEQGPLHFVGSLVPTQHEDLMAIQREQMRRLDRSQLPAVWAYRTEKKVFGRNRTVLVTFNQQLFNAQRKTLNREINKRKRKLEKLQDKLQRTRPEDRGKKPTVDGVEKNVKEILRGRHMKDLFSAQVIKTQEGLPRLRFQFREDEYQKLKSTFMGKTILFTDHGPDWTDEQIVLAYRAQHHVEADFRRLKDPRYLSFRPTFHWTDQKLRVHAFYCVLALMILNLLRRKLAQSGIVLSVVEMMNQLTEINEVTLLYPAPQRSKKPVVQTQLSKMNDLQKKVASVLGLDRFLHN
;
A
#
# COMPACT_ATOMS: atom_id res chain seq x y z
N MET A 1 42.84 -11.43 -35.77
CA MET A 1 43.87 -10.62 -35.11
C MET A 1 43.62 -9.17 -35.51
N ALA A 2 43.61 -8.24 -34.56
CA ALA A 2 43.46 -6.82 -34.82
C ALA A 2 44.86 -6.19 -35.01
N SER A 3 45.00 -5.29 -35.99
CA SER A 3 46.26 -4.59 -36.29
C SER A 3 46.02 -3.09 -36.48
N LEU A 4 46.95 -2.28 -36.04
CA LEU A 4 46.96 -0.85 -36.26
C LEU A 4 47.61 -0.56 -37.63
N THR A 5 46.92 0.13 -38.51
CA THR A 5 47.40 0.50 -39.83
C THR A 5 47.45 2.03 -40.01
N LYS A 6 48.51 2.53 -40.59
CA LYS A 6 48.72 3.95 -40.90
C LYS A 6 48.35 4.21 -42.35
N LYS A 7 47.64 5.30 -42.66
CA LYS A 7 47.38 5.79 -44.02
C LYS A 7 47.70 7.27 -44.08
N LEU A 8 48.44 7.65 -45.09
CA LEU A 8 48.77 9.07 -45.35
C LEU A 8 47.65 9.67 -46.21
N VAL A 9 47.10 10.81 -45.78
CA VAL A 9 46.10 11.60 -46.52
C VAL A 9 46.64 13.05 -46.54
N ASN A 10 46.93 13.56 -47.70
CA ASN A 10 47.56 14.88 -47.88
C ASN A 10 48.80 15.10 -47.02
N GLY A 11 49.68 14.09 -46.97
CA GLY A 11 50.93 14.10 -46.21
C GLY A 11 50.75 13.90 -44.68
N LYS A 12 49.54 13.86 -44.14
CA LYS A 12 49.25 13.66 -42.71
C LYS A 12 48.92 12.19 -42.41
N PRO A 13 49.49 11.61 -41.33
CA PRO A 13 49.21 10.25 -40.95
C PRO A 13 47.85 10.11 -40.21
N TYR A 14 47.03 9.17 -40.66
CA TYR A 14 45.83 8.75 -39.99
C TYR A 14 45.89 7.25 -39.68
N TYR A 15 45.32 6.86 -38.54
CA TYR A 15 45.41 5.49 -38.00
C TYR A 15 44.04 4.82 -38.08
N TYR A 16 44.08 3.51 -38.38
CA TYR A 16 42.95 2.63 -38.47
C TYR A 16 43.22 1.32 -37.71
N LEU A 17 42.23 0.85 -36.91
CA LEU A 17 42.23 -0.49 -36.37
C LEU A 17 41.57 -1.41 -37.39
N ARG A 18 42.31 -2.43 -37.88
CA ARG A 18 41.76 -3.42 -38.81
C ARG A 18 41.78 -4.79 -38.15
N GLU A 19 40.62 -5.47 -38.20
CA GLU A 19 40.49 -6.85 -37.76
C GLU A 19 40.45 -7.74 -38.99
N CYS A 20 41.43 -8.69 -39.05
CA CYS A 20 41.55 -9.66 -40.13
C CYS A 20 41.16 -11.04 -39.60
N LYS A 21 40.24 -11.72 -40.29
CA LYS A 21 39.87 -13.13 -40.06
C LYS A 21 40.10 -13.93 -41.33
N ARG A 22 40.34 -15.25 -41.19
CA ARG A 22 40.34 -16.14 -42.34
C ARG A 22 38.92 -16.50 -42.72
N VAL A 23 38.53 -16.18 -43.94
CA VAL A 23 37.24 -16.55 -44.55
C VAL A 23 37.58 -17.41 -45.77
N ASN A 24 37.12 -18.65 -45.77
CA ASN A 24 37.43 -19.64 -46.81
C ASN A 24 38.94 -19.81 -47.05
N GLY A 25 39.72 -19.91 -45.96
CA GLY A 25 41.18 -20.11 -45.98
C GLY A 25 42.01 -18.85 -46.31
N LYS A 26 41.42 -17.77 -46.79
CA LYS A 26 42.11 -16.52 -47.15
C LYS A 26 41.91 -15.42 -46.09
N PRO A 27 42.94 -14.61 -45.79
CA PRO A 27 42.82 -13.49 -44.86
C PRO A 27 41.91 -12.40 -45.48
N LYS A 28 40.84 -12.02 -44.73
CA LYS A 28 39.93 -10.96 -45.14
C LYS A 28 39.75 -9.94 -43.99
N ILE A 29 39.78 -8.65 -44.32
CA ILE A 29 39.47 -7.58 -43.36
C ILE A 29 37.96 -7.61 -43.09
N VAL A 30 37.57 -7.92 -41.85
CA VAL A 30 36.18 -8.05 -41.43
C VAL A 30 35.68 -6.78 -40.71
N ARG A 31 36.60 -5.95 -40.22
CA ARG A 31 36.25 -4.70 -39.51
C ARG A 31 37.37 -3.67 -39.73
N THR A 32 37.00 -2.43 -40.00
CA THR A 32 37.90 -1.28 -40.01
C THR A 32 37.31 -0.17 -39.18
N VAL A 33 38.05 0.29 -38.18
CA VAL A 33 37.67 1.42 -37.33
C VAL A 33 38.65 2.55 -37.55
N TYR A 34 38.17 3.74 -37.91
CA TYR A 34 38.97 4.94 -38.03
C TYR A 34 39.33 5.48 -36.64
N LEU A 35 40.59 5.68 -36.33
CA LEU A 35 41.10 6.14 -35.04
C LEU A 35 41.49 7.63 -35.04
N GLY A 36 41.69 8.23 -36.19
CA GLY A 36 42.11 9.63 -36.33
C GLY A 36 43.62 9.80 -36.49
N SER A 37 44.14 11.01 -36.22
CA SER A 37 45.57 11.34 -36.17
C SER A 37 46.21 10.81 -34.85
N ALA A 38 47.54 10.85 -34.74
CA ALA A 38 48.25 10.48 -33.53
C ALA A 38 47.80 11.34 -32.34
N GLU A 39 47.65 12.60 -32.54
CA GLU A 39 47.14 13.56 -31.53
C GLU A 39 45.70 13.22 -31.09
N SER A 40 44.85 12.79 -32.03
CA SER A 40 43.46 12.39 -31.70
C SER A 40 43.44 11.07 -30.90
N ILE A 41 44.39 10.18 -31.12
CA ILE A 41 44.55 8.93 -30.37
C ILE A 41 45.07 9.23 -28.97
N GLU A 42 46.10 10.08 -28.88
CA GLU A 42 46.67 10.53 -27.59
C GLU A 42 45.60 11.22 -26.73
N GLU A 43 44.84 12.16 -27.29
CA GLU A 43 43.72 12.87 -26.61
C GLU A 43 42.65 11.87 -26.08
N ARG A 44 42.39 10.78 -26.82
CA ARG A 44 41.46 9.74 -26.39
C ARG A 44 42.06 8.79 -25.34
N LEU A 45 43.37 8.53 -25.38
CA LEU A 45 44.07 7.68 -24.43
C LEU A 45 44.38 8.38 -23.11
N LEU A 46 44.71 9.66 -23.16
CA LEU A 46 44.87 10.56 -22.01
C LEU A 46 43.54 11.01 -21.43
N ARG A 47 42.49 10.20 -21.50
CA ARG A 47 41.14 10.53 -21.07
C ARG A 47 41.14 11.64 -20.02
N PRO A 48 40.71 12.85 -20.34
CA PRO A 48 40.64 13.91 -19.34
C PRO A 48 39.81 13.42 -18.15
N LYS A 49 40.20 13.80 -16.95
CA LYS A 49 39.35 13.55 -15.78
C LYS A 49 38.03 14.30 -15.97
N ALA A 50 36.93 13.67 -15.56
CA ALA A 50 35.65 14.37 -15.55
C ALA A 50 35.77 15.60 -14.64
N GLU A 51 35.38 16.77 -15.14
CA GLU A 51 35.36 18.03 -14.39
C GLU A 51 34.21 18.04 -13.40
N GLU A 52 33.09 17.42 -13.77
CA GLU A 52 31.90 17.33 -12.94
C GLU A 52 31.29 15.92 -13.03
N ILE A 53 30.84 15.41 -11.90
CA ILE A 53 30.08 14.17 -11.80
C ILE A 53 28.76 14.50 -11.10
N SER A 54 27.65 14.32 -11.78
CA SER A 54 26.35 14.48 -11.18
C SER A 54 25.58 13.17 -11.18
N MET A 55 24.77 12.96 -10.15
CA MET A 55 23.96 11.76 -9.97
C MET A 55 22.50 12.16 -9.77
N ARG A 56 21.60 11.44 -10.43
CA ARG A 56 20.16 11.60 -10.24
C ARG A 56 19.51 10.25 -10.03
N GLU A 57 18.57 10.19 -9.08
CA GLU A 57 17.75 8.99 -8.90
C GLU A 57 17.01 8.70 -10.22
N PHE A 58 17.15 7.47 -10.70
CA PHE A 58 16.64 7.03 -12.01
C PHE A 58 15.59 5.94 -11.88
N GLY A 59 15.94 4.82 -11.26
CA GLY A 59 15.18 3.59 -11.37
C GLY A 59 13.76 3.68 -10.83
N GLY A 60 13.57 4.21 -9.63
CA GLY A 60 12.25 4.37 -9.02
C GLY A 60 11.39 5.38 -9.76
N SER A 61 11.98 6.53 -10.11
CA SER A 61 11.29 7.59 -10.86
C SER A 61 10.84 7.13 -12.24
N VAL A 62 11.72 6.48 -12.99
CA VAL A 62 11.42 5.99 -14.36
C VAL A 62 10.42 4.84 -14.32
N ALA A 63 10.58 3.90 -13.40
CA ALA A 63 9.66 2.77 -13.28
C ALA A 63 8.22 3.25 -13.00
N ALA A 64 8.05 4.14 -12.01
CA ALA A 64 6.75 4.70 -11.69
C ALA A 64 6.19 5.56 -12.83
N TYR A 65 7.05 6.37 -13.47
CA TYR A 65 6.67 7.19 -14.61
C TYR A 65 6.22 6.34 -15.81
N SER A 66 6.89 5.22 -16.10
CA SER A 66 6.53 4.32 -17.21
C SER A 66 5.13 3.70 -17.05
N ILE A 67 4.73 3.37 -15.83
CA ILE A 67 3.35 2.90 -15.55
C ILE A 67 2.36 4.05 -15.71
N ALA A 68 2.70 5.24 -15.22
CA ALA A 68 1.84 6.41 -15.37
C ALA A 68 1.65 6.85 -16.83
N GLU A 69 2.67 6.69 -17.69
CA GLU A 69 2.54 6.84 -19.15
C GLU A 69 1.60 5.79 -19.75
N THR A 70 1.75 4.53 -19.35
CA THR A 70 0.87 3.44 -19.81
C THR A 70 -0.59 3.70 -19.40
N LEU A 71 -0.82 4.27 -18.21
CA LEU A 71 -2.15 4.68 -17.74
C LEU A 71 -2.67 5.95 -18.40
N ASP A 72 -1.86 6.66 -19.15
CA ASP A 72 -2.17 7.96 -19.79
C ASP A 72 -2.63 9.05 -18.78
N VAL A 73 -1.98 9.07 -17.60
CA VAL A 73 -2.41 9.87 -16.44
C VAL A 73 -2.56 11.35 -16.77
N VAL A 74 -1.59 11.96 -17.45
CA VAL A 74 -1.61 13.41 -17.74
C VAL A 74 -2.76 13.75 -18.68
N ALA A 75 -2.90 13.03 -19.78
CA ALA A 75 -3.94 13.30 -20.76
C ALA A 75 -5.34 13.04 -20.19
N THR A 76 -5.51 11.99 -19.39
CA THR A 76 -6.78 11.70 -18.71
C THR A 76 -7.17 12.84 -17.76
N VAL A 77 -6.26 13.30 -16.90
CA VAL A 77 -6.55 14.42 -16.00
C VAL A 77 -6.87 15.68 -16.81
N ASP A 78 -6.10 15.99 -17.85
CA ASP A 78 -6.23 17.23 -18.62
C ASP A 78 -7.50 17.27 -19.49
N ARG A 79 -8.07 16.11 -19.87
CA ARG A 79 -9.40 16.04 -20.50
C ARG A 79 -10.52 16.50 -19.56
N HIS A 80 -10.47 16.10 -18.30
CA HIS A 80 -11.49 16.46 -17.30
C HIS A 80 -11.24 17.82 -16.64
N VAL A 81 -9.99 18.26 -16.58
CA VAL A 81 -9.58 19.55 -15.98
C VAL A 81 -8.70 20.32 -16.98
N PRO A 82 -9.31 20.92 -18.01
CA PRO A 82 -8.57 21.61 -19.06
C PRO A 82 -7.65 22.71 -18.51
N LYS A 83 -6.48 22.82 -19.11
CA LYS A 83 -5.50 23.83 -18.77
C LYS A 83 -6.06 25.24 -19.06
N ARG A 84 -5.86 26.17 -18.13
CA ARG A 84 -6.15 27.60 -18.36
C ARG A 84 -4.93 28.29 -18.95
N GLY A 85 -5.05 28.71 -20.18
CA GLY A 85 -3.95 29.38 -20.91
C GLY A 85 -2.95 28.41 -21.56
N HIS A 86 -2.07 28.94 -22.41
CA HIS A 86 -1.16 28.13 -23.22
C HIS A 86 0.19 27.82 -22.54
N GLN A 87 0.58 28.59 -21.52
CA GLN A 87 1.90 28.49 -20.89
C GLN A 87 1.87 27.72 -19.54
N GLY A 88 3.01 27.11 -19.22
CA GLY A 88 3.24 26.40 -17.95
C GLY A 88 2.70 24.95 -17.93
N PRO A 89 2.90 24.23 -16.82
CA PRO A 89 2.45 22.86 -16.66
C PRO A 89 0.93 22.76 -16.56
N SER A 90 0.38 21.61 -16.96
CA SER A 90 -1.03 21.28 -16.81
C SER A 90 -1.36 20.75 -15.40
N VAL A 91 -2.66 20.63 -15.07
CA VAL A 91 -3.11 20.02 -13.82
C VAL A 91 -2.66 18.56 -13.76
N GLY A 92 -2.75 17.83 -14.87
CA GLY A 92 -2.29 16.45 -14.98
C GLY A 92 -0.82 16.29 -14.64
N GLN A 93 0.04 17.18 -15.11
CA GLN A 93 1.47 17.16 -14.77
C GLN A 93 1.73 17.42 -13.27
N TYR A 94 0.98 18.33 -12.63
CA TYR A 94 1.09 18.55 -11.18
C TYR A 94 0.63 17.34 -10.37
N LEU A 95 -0.50 16.73 -10.73
CA LEU A 95 -1.01 15.54 -10.03
C LEU A 95 -0.12 14.33 -10.26
N LEU A 96 0.38 14.13 -11.48
CA LEU A 96 1.37 13.09 -11.77
C LEU A 96 2.62 13.27 -10.91
N LEU A 97 3.22 14.48 -10.89
CA LEU A 97 4.41 14.74 -10.09
C LEU A 97 4.16 14.50 -8.59
N ALA A 98 2.97 14.87 -8.09
CA ALA A 98 2.58 14.60 -6.71
C ALA A 98 2.46 13.09 -6.45
N ALA A 99 1.89 12.31 -7.36
CA ALA A 99 1.78 10.85 -7.26
C ALA A 99 3.16 10.17 -7.32
N LEU A 100 4.02 10.56 -8.28
CA LEU A 100 5.39 10.04 -8.39
C LEU A 100 6.22 10.35 -7.13
N ASN A 101 6.04 11.53 -6.53
CA ASN A 101 6.67 11.85 -5.25
C ASN A 101 6.21 10.89 -4.15
N ARG A 102 4.92 10.48 -4.12
CA ARG A 102 4.45 9.45 -3.17
C ARG A 102 5.06 8.08 -3.44
N CYS A 103 5.26 7.74 -4.70
CA CYS A 103 5.90 6.47 -5.08
C CYS A 103 7.34 6.37 -4.60
N VAL A 104 8.14 7.43 -4.77
CA VAL A 104 9.61 7.36 -4.67
C VAL A 104 10.14 7.94 -3.36
N ALA A 105 9.65 9.12 -2.96
CA ALA A 105 10.15 9.86 -1.79
C ALA A 105 9.06 10.76 -1.20
N PRO A 106 8.11 10.21 -0.44
CA PRO A 106 6.98 10.97 0.09
C PRO A 106 7.41 12.20 0.91
N THR A 107 7.12 13.39 0.42
CA THR A 107 7.49 14.66 1.08
C THR A 107 6.34 15.67 1.07
N SER A 108 6.49 16.77 1.80
CA SER A 108 5.55 17.89 1.73
C SER A 108 5.66 18.63 0.39
N LYS A 109 4.60 19.36 -0.01
CA LYS A 109 4.61 20.13 -1.26
C LYS A 109 5.76 21.13 -1.36
N SER A 110 6.21 21.69 -0.23
CA SER A 110 7.35 22.60 -0.19
C SER A 110 8.69 21.93 -0.51
N GLN A 111 8.79 20.62 -0.37
CA GLN A 111 10.02 19.84 -0.57
C GLN A 111 10.05 19.10 -1.91
N ILE A 112 8.93 19.02 -2.63
CA ILE A 112 8.86 18.32 -3.94
C ILE A 112 9.90 18.87 -4.90
N GLY A 113 10.10 20.19 -4.95
CA GLY A 113 11.09 20.81 -5.85
C GLY A 113 12.54 20.38 -5.57
N ALA A 114 12.90 20.14 -4.31
CA ALA A 114 14.22 19.66 -3.93
C ALA A 114 14.44 18.19 -4.34
N TRP A 115 13.43 17.33 -4.14
CA TRP A 115 13.44 15.94 -4.60
C TRP A 115 13.50 15.86 -6.14
N TYR A 116 12.63 16.61 -6.83
CA TYR A 116 12.56 16.63 -8.30
C TYR A 116 13.92 16.95 -8.94
N LYS A 117 14.66 17.94 -8.43
CA LYS A 117 16.00 18.28 -8.94
C LYS A 117 17.01 17.14 -8.83
N LYS A 118 16.82 16.23 -7.87
CA LYS A 118 17.69 15.06 -7.63
C LYS A 118 17.23 13.82 -8.39
N SER A 119 16.11 13.88 -9.11
CA SER A 119 15.58 12.79 -9.92
C SER A 119 15.71 13.09 -11.41
N VAL A 120 15.66 12.07 -12.25
CA VAL A 120 15.63 12.19 -13.70
C VAL A 120 14.34 12.83 -14.23
N LEU A 121 13.34 12.99 -13.37
CA LEU A 121 12.09 13.68 -13.75
C LEU A 121 12.34 15.13 -14.19
N ALA A 122 13.43 15.76 -13.71
CA ALA A 122 13.85 17.07 -14.20
C ALA A 122 14.13 17.10 -15.72
N ARG A 123 14.46 15.94 -16.31
CA ARG A 123 14.66 15.76 -17.75
C ARG A 123 13.39 15.28 -18.44
N LEU A 124 12.65 14.34 -17.84
CA LEU A 124 11.45 13.73 -18.44
C LEU A 124 10.23 14.69 -18.44
N LEU A 125 10.12 15.51 -17.41
CA LEU A 125 9.03 16.49 -17.20
C LEU A 125 9.65 17.85 -16.88
N PRO A 126 10.22 18.58 -17.84
CA PRO A 126 11.01 19.79 -17.57
C PRO A 126 10.14 20.91 -16.97
N LEU A 127 10.35 21.20 -15.69
CA LEU A 127 9.66 22.23 -14.92
C LEU A 127 10.68 23.18 -14.28
N THR A 128 10.34 24.47 -14.23
CA THR A 128 11.17 25.49 -13.58
C THR A 128 10.95 25.52 -12.06
N ALA A 129 11.89 26.10 -11.32
CA ALA A 129 11.78 26.24 -9.87
C ALA A 129 10.51 27.00 -9.43
N ASN A 130 10.12 28.05 -10.19
CA ASN A 130 8.93 28.85 -9.92
C ASN A 130 7.61 28.08 -10.14
N GLN A 131 7.64 27.03 -10.95
CA GLN A 131 6.50 26.13 -11.18
C GLN A 131 6.36 25.06 -10.10
N LEU A 132 7.39 24.82 -9.29
CA LEU A 132 7.44 23.76 -8.26
C LEU A 132 7.18 24.28 -6.84
N THR A 133 6.64 25.48 -6.68
CA THR A 133 6.30 26.02 -5.36
C THR A 133 5.04 25.35 -4.80
N SER A 134 4.92 25.23 -3.47
CA SER A 134 3.73 24.67 -2.81
C SER A 134 2.44 25.38 -3.21
N GLN A 135 2.49 26.72 -3.44
CA GLN A 135 1.34 27.50 -3.88
C GLN A 135 0.83 27.02 -5.26
N ARG A 136 1.73 26.76 -6.20
CA ARG A 136 1.35 26.24 -7.53
C ARG A 136 0.66 24.87 -7.45
N PHE A 137 1.13 24.00 -6.57
CA PHE A 137 0.43 22.74 -6.30
C PHE A 137 -0.97 22.97 -5.75
N TRP A 138 -1.14 23.88 -4.79
CA TRP A 138 -2.45 24.17 -4.18
C TRP A 138 -3.42 24.82 -5.17
N ASP A 139 -2.96 25.73 -6.01
CA ASP A 139 -3.76 26.37 -7.05
C ASP A 139 -4.27 25.35 -8.07
N ASN A 140 -3.44 24.38 -8.46
CA ASN A 140 -3.85 23.32 -9.38
C ASN A 140 -4.75 22.28 -8.71
N MET A 141 -4.52 21.93 -7.45
CA MET A 141 -5.42 21.07 -6.68
C MET A 141 -6.82 21.71 -6.53
N GLU A 142 -6.91 23.01 -6.34
CA GLU A 142 -8.19 23.71 -6.16
C GLU A 142 -9.09 23.67 -7.41
N ARG A 143 -8.52 23.40 -8.57
CA ARG A 143 -9.24 23.30 -9.85
C ARG A 143 -9.96 21.97 -10.05
N VAL A 144 -9.69 20.97 -9.24
CA VAL A 144 -10.20 19.61 -9.41
C VAL A 144 -11.38 19.38 -8.47
N SER A 145 -12.59 19.25 -9.01
CA SER A 145 -13.81 18.95 -8.23
C SER A 145 -13.91 17.47 -7.86
N SER A 146 -14.84 17.14 -6.96
CA SER A 146 -15.13 15.75 -6.59
C SER A 146 -15.63 14.93 -7.78
N ASP A 147 -16.49 15.50 -8.63
CA ASP A 147 -17.03 14.81 -9.79
C ASP A 147 -15.95 14.55 -10.84
N GLN A 148 -15.03 15.51 -11.01
CA GLN A 148 -13.86 15.33 -11.88
C GLN A 148 -12.92 14.23 -11.35
N ILE A 149 -12.70 14.16 -10.04
CA ILE A 149 -11.93 13.04 -9.43
C ILE A 149 -12.59 11.70 -9.79
N ALA A 150 -13.91 11.57 -9.61
CA ALA A 150 -14.63 10.33 -9.91
C ALA A 150 -14.53 9.93 -11.39
N ALA A 151 -14.67 10.92 -12.31
CA ALA A 151 -14.57 10.69 -13.74
C ALA A 151 -13.13 10.31 -14.18
N ILE A 152 -12.11 11.02 -13.68
CA ILE A 152 -10.69 10.71 -13.94
C ILE A 152 -10.37 9.30 -13.44
N GLU A 153 -10.80 8.97 -12.24
CA GLU A 153 -10.53 7.65 -11.63
C GLU A 153 -11.23 6.53 -12.40
N GLN A 154 -12.44 6.76 -12.91
CA GLN A 154 -13.13 5.79 -13.75
C GLN A 154 -12.35 5.51 -15.03
N GLU A 155 -11.86 6.52 -15.70
CA GLU A 155 -11.10 6.38 -16.94
C GLU A 155 -9.73 5.71 -16.70
N LEU A 156 -9.03 6.08 -15.62
CA LEU A 156 -7.78 5.43 -15.23
C LEU A 156 -7.99 3.96 -14.85
N ALA A 157 -9.08 3.63 -14.13
CA ALA A 157 -9.43 2.26 -13.79
C ALA A 157 -9.74 1.44 -15.04
N HIS A 158 -10.51 1.98 -15.99
CA HIS A 158 -10.78 1.34 -17.28
C HIS A 158 -9.49 1.09 -18.07
N THR A 159 -8.60 2.08 -18.12
CA THR A 159 -7.28 1.94 -18.76
C THR A 159 -6.42 0.88 -18.08
N ALA A 160 -6.45 0.83 -16.73
CA ALA A 160 -5.73 -0.20 -15.98
C ALA A 160 -6.27 -1.60 -16.28
N VAL A 161 -7.59 -1.79 -16.26
CA VAL A 161 -8.23 -3.07 -16.60
C VAL A 161 -7.84 -3.52 -18.00
N THR A 162 -7.99 -2.64 -19.00
CA THR A 162 -7.78 -2.98 -20.41
C THR A 162 -6.31 -3.22 -20.74
N ARG A 163 -5.41 -2.31 -20.33
CA ARG A 163 -4.00 -2.37 -20.72
C ARG A 163 -3.17 -3.35 -19.91
N PHE A 164 -3.59 -3.63 -18.68
CA PHE A 164 -2.88 -4.59 -17.81
C PHE A 164 -3.60 -5.94 -17.68
N GLY A 165 -4.79 -6.09 -18.26
CA GLY A 165 -5.56 -7.34 -18.20
C GLY A 165 -5.89 -7.73 -16.76
N LEU A 166 -6.53 -6.82 -16.00
CA LEU A 166 -6.90 -7.08 -14.61
C LEU A 166 -8.14 -7.95 -14.54
N GLU A 167 -8.12 -8.95 -13.65
CA GLU A 167 -9.29 -9.78 -13.35
C GLU A 167 -10.25 -9.04 -12.40
N LEU A 168 -11.54 -9.03 -12.74
CA LEU A 168 -12.59 -8.33 -11.99
C LEU A 168 -13.57 -9.25 -11.28
N ASN A 169 -13.44 -10.57 -11.40
CA ASN A 169 -14.34 -11.57 -10.83
C ASN A 169 -14.47 -11.51 -9.30
N CYS A 170 -13.47 -10.95 -8.61
CA CYS A 170 -13.49 -10.75 -7.17
C CYS A 170 -12.85 -9.40 -6.81
N LEU A 171 -13.65 -8.53 -6.19
CA LEU A 171 -13.23 -7.20 -5.77
C LEU A 171 -13.30 -7.06 -4.25
N LEU A 172 -12.35 -6.35 -3.69
CA LEU A 172 -12.19 -6.13 -2.26
C LEU A 172 -12.61 -4.71 -1.91
N PHE A 173 -13.52 -4.57 -0.95
CA PHE A 173 -13.90 -3.27 -0.41
C PHE A 173 -13.60 -3.20 1.09
N ASP A 174 -12.82 -2.19 1.47
CA ASP A 174 -12.53 -1.94 2.89
C ASP A 174 -12.30 -0.44 3.12
N ALA A 175 -12.32 -0.04 4.39
CA ALA A 175 -12.20 1.33 4.82
C ALA A 175 -11.23 1.48 5.99
N THR A 176 -10.53 2.61 6.00
CA THR A 176 -9.62 2.98 7.08
C THR A 176 -9.69 4.46 7.37
N ASN A 177 -9.00 4.92 8.40
CA ASN A 177 -8.84 6.33 8.67
C ASN A 177 -7.37 6.74 8.79
N PHE A 178 -7.10 8.00 8.47
CA PHE A 178 -5.81 8.66 8.58
C PHE A 178 -5.96 9.88 9.48
N PHE A 179 -5.02 10.10 10.37
CA PHE A 179 -5.01 11.34 11.14
C PHE A 179 -4.45 12.52 10.32
N THR A 180 -4.98 13.69 10.60
CA THR A 180 -4.59 14.96 9.97
C THR A 180 -3.93 15.87 11.00
N PHE A 181 -3.10 16.81 10.52
CA PHE A 181 -2.46 17.83 11.36
C PHE A 181 -3.17 19.18 11.21
N LEU A 182 -4.49 19.14 11.14
CA LEU A 182 -5.31 20.35 11.04
C LEU A 182 -5.56 20.94 12.42
N ASP A 183 -5.48 22.26 12.51
CA ASP A 183 -5.82 23.00 13.70
C ASP A 183 -7.25 22.69 14.15
N SER A 184 -7.45 22.58 15.46
CA SER A 184 -8.75 22.32 16.08
C SER A 184 -9.79 23.41 15.78
N PHE A 185 -9.35 24.64 15.51
CA PHE A 185 -10.20 25.77 15.16
C PHE A 185 -10.51 25.87 13.66
N ASN A 186 -9.92 25.01 12.83
CA ASN A 186 -10.25 25.00 11.40
C ASN A 186 -11.69 24.53 11.18
N ASN A 187 -12.53 25.43 10.66
CA ASN A 187 -13.93 25.18 10.33
C ASN A 187 -14.19 25.05 8.81
N ARG A 188 -13.14 25.21 7.97
CA ARG A 188 -13.24 25.11 6.49
C ARG A 188 -13.26 23.66 5.99
N ALA A 189 -12.71 22.73 6.77
CA ALA A 189 -12.72 21.31 6.46
C ALA A 189 -13.70 20.57 7.38
N LYS A 190 -14.70 19.91 6.79
CA LYS A 190 -15.74 19.14 7.50
C LYS A 190 -15.43 17.63 7.52
N LEU A 191 -14.64 17.11 6.57
CA LEU A 191 -14.24 15.70 6.53
C LEU A 191 -13.37 15.28 7.72
N PRO A 192 -12.35 16.08 8.15
CA PRO A 192 -11.56 15.73 9.31
C PRO A 192 -12.37 15.91 10.59
N GLN A 193 -12.71 14.79 11.24
CA GLN A 193 -13.48 14.76 12.48
C GLN A 193 -12.74 13.95 13.56
N ARG A 194 -13.01 14.26 14.83
CA ARG A 194 -12.54 13.43 15.96
C ARG A 194 -13.39 12.16 16.02
N GLY A 195 -12.75 11.00 16.10
CA GLY A 195 -13.38 9.70 16.10
C GLY A 195 -12.47 8.63 16.64
N HIS A 196 -12.89 7.37 16.52
CA HIS A 196 -12.08 6.23 16.95
C HIS A 196 -10.89 6.02 16.00
N ALA A 197 -9.70 6.35 16.47
CA ALA A 197 -8.48 6.20 15.70
C ALA A 197 -8.02 4.74 15.65
N LYS A 198 -8.09 4.09 14.48
CA LYS A 198 -7.54 2.73 14.28
C LYS A 198 -6.03 2.64 14.61
N GLN A 199 -5.33 3.79 14.73
CA GLN A 199 -3.90 3.90 15.09
C GLN A 199 -3.63 4.43 16.51
N GLY A 200 -4.67 4.64 17.34
CA GLY A 200 -4.52 5.04 18.75
C GLY A 200 -4.18 6.52 18.99
N HIS A 201 -4.43 7.42 18.04
CA HIS A 201 -4.26 8.88 18.18
C HIS A 201 -5.62 9.57 18.32
N ASP A 202 -6.32 9.35 19.43
CA ASP A 202 -7.71 9.80 19.64
C ASP A 202 -7.86 11.32 19.80
N ASN A 203 -6.74 12.06 19.96
CA ASN A 203 -6.72 13.52 20.06
C ASN A 203 -6.65 14.25 18.71
N LEU A 204 -6.39 13.55 17.62
CA LEU A 204 -6.29 14.12 16.27
C LEU A 204 -7.59 13.97 15.50
N ARG A 205 -7.81 14.87 14.52
CA ARG A 205 -8.90 14.73 13.55
C ARG A 205 -8.53 13.67 12.52
N LEU A 206 -9.48 12.83 12.18
CA LEU A 206 -9.36 11.72 11.25
C LEU A 206 -10.08 12.02 9.94
N LEU A 207 -9.49 11.56 8.85
CA LEU A 207 -10.09 11.49 7.52
C LEU A 207 -10.32 10.01 7.19
N GLY A 208 -11.54 9.64 6.83
CA GLY A 208 -11.87 8.30 6.35
C GLY A 208 -11.52 8.12 4.88
N LEU A 209 -11.04 6.94 4.51
CA LEU A 209 -10.76 6.50 3.15
C LEU A 209 -11.26 5.08 2.96
N ALA A 210 -12.19 4.88 2.02
CA ALA A 210 -12.60 3.58 1.52
C ALA A 210 -11.96 3.32 0.15
N VAL A 211 -11.62 2.07 -0.14
CA VAL A 211 -11.00 1.65 -1.41
C VAL A 211 -11.69 0.39 -1.91
N LEU A 212 -11.98 0.37 -3.22
CA LEU A 212 -12.31 -0.82 -3.99
C LEU A 212 -11.06 -1.23 -4.77
N ALA A 213 -10.60 -2.47 -4.60
CA ALA A 213 -9.40 -2.98 -5.26
C ALA A 213 -9.62 -4.37 -5.84
N THR A 214 -8.81 -4.76 -6.83
CA THR A 214 -8.78 -6.11 -7.38
C THR A 214 -8.09 -7.08 -6.41
N THR A 215 -8.41 -8.37 -6.49
CA THR A 215 -7.59 -9.43 -5.89
C THR A 215 -6.33 -9.69 -6.72
N ASP A 216 -6.37 -9.39 -8.01
CA ASP A 216 -5.26 -9.51 -8.94
C ASP A 216 -4.33 -8.29 -8.85
N GLY A 217 -3.33 -8.37 -8.01
CA GLY A 217 -2.30 -7.34 -7.85
C GLY A 217 -2.63 -6.21 -6.89
N ASP A 218 -3.75 -6.26 -6.17
CA ASP A 218 -4.20 -5.25 -5.18
C ASP A 218 -4.44 -3.86 -5.83
N VAL A 219 -4.84 -3.81 -7.11
CA VAL A 219 -4.94 -2.55 -7.85
C VAL A 219 -6.21 -1.79 -7.46
N PRO A 220 -6.12 -0.56 -6.92
CA PRO A 220 -7.29 0.23 -6.57
C PRO A 220 -8.02 0.69 -7.82
N LEU A 221 -9.34 0.49 -7.86
CA LEU A 221 -10.23 0.86 -8.95
C LEU A 221 -11.12 2.06 -8.61
N MET A 222 -11.33 2.31 -7.32
CA MET A 222 -12.14 3.41 -6.81
C MET A 222 -11.72 3.74 -5.38
N HIS A 223 -11.81 5.01 -5.02
CA HIS A 223 -11.73 5.42 -3.63
C HIS A 223 -12.86 6.38 -3.25
N HIS A 224 -13.17 6.43 -1.96
CA HIS A 224 -14.11 7.38 -1.39
C HIS A 224 -13.58 7.97 -0.10
N THR A 225 -13.62 9.29 0.02
CA THR A 225 -13.24 10.01 1.25
C THR A 225 -14.47 10.41 2.04
N TYR A 226 -14.47 10.12 3.34
CA TYR A 226 -15.61 10.37 4.22
C TYR A 226 -15.20 10.97 5.57
N ALA A 227 -16.18 11.43 6.34
CA ALA A 227 -15.92 12.03 7.64
C ALA A 227 -15.34 11.01 8.63
N GLY A 228 -14.22 11.38 9.29
CA GLY A 228 -13.44 10.46 10.11
C GLY A 228 -14.13 9.89 11.35
N ASN A 229 -15.31 10.39 11.71
CA ASN A 229 -16.16 9.88 12.78
C ASN A 229 -17.36 9.04 12.29
N GLN A 230 -17.50 8.87 10.98
CA GLN A 230 -18.60 8.09 10.39
C GLN A 230 -18.34 6.60 10.54
N HIS A 231 -19.37 5.83 10.89
CA HIS A 231 -19.31 4.37 10.95
C HIS A 231 -19.21 3.75 9.55
N ASP A 232 -18.47 2.65 9.44
CA ASP A 232 -18.22 1.98 8.17
C ASP A 232 -19.53 1.54 7.47
N SER A 233 -20.54 1.07 8.21
CA SER A 233 -21.84 0.68 7.64
C SER A 233 -22.63 1.85 7.05
N VAL A 234 -22.59 3.03 7.68
CA VAL A 234 -23.25 4.24 7.17
C VAL A 234 -22.50 4.77 5.94
N MET A 235 -21.17 4.72 5.97
CA MET A 235 -20.33 5.08 4.82
C MET A 235 -20.61 4.16 3.63
N PHE A 236 -20.66 2.83 3.86
CA PHE A 236 -20.94 1.85 2.80
C PHE A 236 -22.28 2.14 2.11
N HIS A 237 -23.34 2.40 2.89
CA HIS A 237 -24.64 2.80 2.36
C HIS A 237 -24.57 4.00 1.42
N SER A 238 -23.74 4.98 1.76
CA SER A 238 -23.60 6.22 0.96
C SER A 238 -22.79 6.05 -0.33
N VAL A 239 -22.04 4.95 -0.48
CA VAL A 239 -21.11 4.76 -1.61
C VAL A 239 -21.49 3.57 -2.50
N VAL A 240 -22.43 2.74 -2.08
CA VAL A 240 -22.78 1.50 -2.79
C VAL A 240 -23.25 1.72 -4.24
N ASP A 241 -24.03 2.76 -4.50
CA ASP A 241 -24.47 3.09 -5.87
C ASP A 241 -23.31 3.51 -6.77
N GLN A 242 -22.34 4.27 -6.23
CA GLN A 242 -21.13 4.65 -6.94
C GLN A 242 -20.26 3.42 -7.24
N LEU A 243 -20.21 2.46 -6.31
CA LEU A 243 -19.51 1.20 -6.47
C LEU A 243 -20.16 0.37 -7.59
N PHE A 244 -21.48 0.24 -7.62
CA PHE A 244 -22.20 -0.45 -8.71
C PHE A 244 -21.98 0.22 -10.06
N ALA A 245 -22.07 1.55 -10.10
CA ALA A 245 -21.79 2.32 -11.32
C ALA A 245 -20.36 2.08 -11.81
N ARG A 246 -19.38 2.03 -10.90
CA ARG A 246 -17.99 1.72 -11.23
C ARG A 246 -17.84 0.31 -11.80
N CYS A 247 -18.42 -0.71 -11.17
CA CYS A 247 -18.36 -2.08 -11.67
C CYS A 247 -19.00 -2.20 -13.06
N ARG A 248 -20.16 -1.59 -13.29
CA ARG A 248 -20.82 -1.57 -14.61
C ARG A 248 -19.99 -0.85 -15.70
N ALA A 249 -19.22 0.17 -15.31
CA ALA A 249 -18.35 0.87 -16.27
C ALA A 249 -17.07 0.10 -16.60
N LEU A 250 -16.69 -0.91 -15.79
CA LEU A 250 -15.47 -1.68 -15.95
C LEU A 250 -15.69 -3.07 -16.55
N SER A 251 -16.89 -3.63 -16.45
CA SER A 251 -17.22 -4.97 -16.92
C SER A 251 -18.62 -5.04 -17.52
N GLU A 252 -18.78 -5.77 -18.60
CA GLU A 252 -20.09 -6.14 -19.15
C GLU A 252 -20.73 -7.29 -18.35
N GLU A 253 -19.91 -8.15 -17.75
CA GLU A 253 -20.32 -9.32 -16.93
C GLU A 253 -20.34 -8.95 -15.44
N VAL A 254 -21.10 -7.92 -15.08
CA VAL A 254 -21.15 -7.38 -13.71
C VAL A 254 -21.73 -8.38 -12.72
N ASP A 255 -22.65 -9.21 -13.15
CA ASP A 255 -23.29 -10.29 -12.41
C ASP A 255 -22.33 -11.42 -12.00
N GLN A 256 -21.15 -11.48 -12.58
CA GLN A 256 -20.10 -12.42 -12.17
C GLN A 256 -19.15 -11.84 -11.12
N ILE A 257 -19.27 -10.55 -10.81
CA ILE A 257 -18.39 -9.90 -9.84
C ILE A 257 -18.84 -10.22 -8.41
N THR A 258 -17.91 -10.74 -7.60
CA THR A 258 -18.11 -10.95 -6.17
C THR A 258 -17.41 -9.84 -5.37
N LEU A 259 -18.18 -9.12 -4.56
CA LEU A 259 -17.68 -8.11 -3.64
C LEU A 259 -17.35 -8.73 -2.28
N VAL A 260 -16.14 -8.53 -1.82
CA VAL A 260 -15.70 -8.98 -0.48
C VAL A 260 -15.56 -7.78 0.44
N PHE A 261 -16.18 -7.85 1.61
CA PHE A 261 -16.11 -6.77 2.61
C PHE A 261 -16.09 -7.30 4.06
N ASP A 262 -15.59 -6.48 4.98
CA ASP A 262 -15.52 -6.83 6.40
C ASP A 262 -16.86 -6.60 7.10
N LYS A 263 -17.02 -7.29 8.23
CA LYS A 263 -18.19 -7.23 9.14
C LYS A 263 -18.59 -5.81 9.57
N GLY A 264 -17.69 -4.83 9.51
CA GLY A 264 -17.98 -3.43 9.81
C GLY A 264 -19.01 -2.79 8.85
N ASN A 265 -19.14 -3.35 7.64
CA ASN A 265 -20.08 -2.88 6.62
C ASN A 265 -21.45 -3.58 6.70
N ASN A 266 -21.60 -4.61 7.53
CA ASN A 266 -22.81 -5.40 7.63
C ASN A 266 -23.96 -4.60 8.26
N SER A 267 -25.06 -4.51 7.56
CA SER A 267 -26.39 -4.16 8.05
C SER A 267 -27.43 -4.79 7.13
N GLU A 268 -28.64 -4.99 7.60
CA GLU A 268 -29.72 -5.54 6.77
C GLU A 268 -29.92 -4.68 5.52
N VAL A 269 -29.98 -3.36 5.70
CA VAL A 269 -30.15 -2.39 4.61
C VAL A 269 -29.02 -2.47 3.58
N ASN A 270 -27.77 -2.57 4.02
CA ASN A 270 -26.62 -2.65 3.10
C ASN A 270 -26.61 -3.95 2.30
N LEU A 271 -26.96 -5.06 2.94
CA LEU A 271 -27.03 -6.36 2.27
C LEU A 271 -28.19 -6.44 1.30
N ASP A 272 -29.35 -5.86 1.65
CA ASP A 272 -30.47 -5.75 0.72
C ASP A 272 -30.12 -4.92 -0.52
N LEU A 273 -29.36 -3.83 -0.35
CA LEU A 273 -28.86 -3.04 -1.49
C LEU A 273 -27.93 -3.84 -2.38
N VAL A 274 -26.99 -4.59 -1.80
CA VAL A 274 -26.03 -5.41 -2.58
C VAL A 274 -26.77 -6.49 -3.35
N GLU A 275 -27.73 -7.18 -2.73
CA GLU A 275 -28.51 -8.24 -3.38
C GLU A 275 -29.56 -7.74 -4.41
N GLN A 276 -30.01 -6.47 -4.28
CA GLN A 276 -30.80 -5.81 -5.33
C GLN A 276 -29.93 -5.28 -6.47
N GLY A 277 -28.63 -5.16 -6.24
CA GLY A 277 -27.63 -4.76 -7.22
C GLY A 277 -27.17 -5.91 -8.11
N PRO A 278 -26.21 -5.64 -8.98
CA PRO A 278 -25.72 -6.63 -9.93
C PRO A 278 -24.60 -7.53 -9.39
N LEU A 279 -24.18 -7.37 -8.14
CA LEU A 279 -23.00 -8.03 -7.59
C LEU A 279 -23.37 -9.14 -6.62
N HIS A 280 -22.59 -10.19 -6.62
CA HIS A 280 -22.55 -11.15 -5.51
C HIS A 280 -21.65 -10.66 -4.38
N PHE A 281 -21.72 -11.30 -3.22
CA PHE A 281 -20.88 -10.91 -2.10
C PHE A 281 -20.35 -12.09 -1.27
N VAL A 282 -19.23 -11.84 -0.58
CA VAL A 282 -18.73 -12.67 0.54
C VAL A 282 -18.42 -11.74 1.69
N GLY A 283 -19.02 -12.00 2.84
CA GLY A 283 -18.82 -11.25 4.08
C GLY A 283 -18.48 -12.15 5.25
N SER A 284 -18.24 -11.54 6.43
CA SER A 284 -18.05 -12.29 7.68
C SER A 284 -19.02 -11.83 8.76
N LEU A 285 -19.46 -12.74 9.61
CA LEU A 285 -20.36 -12.48 10.75
C LEU A 285 -19.56 -12.24 12.04
N VAL A 286 -20.18 -11.54 12.97
CA VAL A 286 -19.62 -11.33 14.32
C VAL A 286 -19.78 -12.62 15.13
N PRO A 287 -18.72 -13.32 15.51
CA PRO A 287 -18.82 -14.64 16.17
C PRO A 287 -19.65 -14.64 17.47
N THR A 288 -19.59 -13.55 18.24
CA THR A 288 -20.32 -13.43 19.52
C THR A 288 -21.83 -13.28 19.37
N GLN A 289 -22.33 -13.04 18.17
CA GLN A 289 -23.76 -12.96 17.86
C GLN A 289 -24.33 -14.28 17.32
N HIS A 290 -23.46 -15.29 17.11
CA HIS A 290 -23.81 -16.57 16.51
C HIS A 290 -23.16 -17.74 17.30
N GLU A 291 -23.54 -17.85 18.58
CA GLU A 291 -22.98 -18.87 19.48
C GLU A 291 -23.26 -20.30 19.01
N ASP A 292 -24.44 -20.52 18.41
CA ASP A 292 -24.83 -21.77 17.78
C ASP A 292 -23.84 -22.22 16.71
N LEU A 293 -23.42 -21.33 15.83
CA LEU A 293 -22.41 -21.61 14.81
C LEU A 293 -21.01 -21.80 15.39
N MET A 294 -20.70 -21.08 16.46
CA MET A 294 -19.42 -21.23 17.14
C MET A 294 -19.30 -22.52 17.97
N ALA A 295 -20.44 -23.13 18.34
CA ALA A 295 -20.49 -24.41 19.01
C ALA A 295 -20.12 -25.60 18.11
N ILE A 296 -20.15 -25.44 16.77
CA ILE A 296 -19.79 -26.49 15.80
C ILE A 296 -18.36 -26.95 16.06
N GLN A 297 -18.18 -28.26 16.33
CA GLN A 297 -16.89 -28.83 16.62
C GLN A 297 -16.11 -29.14 15.34
N ARG A 298 -14.77 -29.19 15.45
CA ARG A 298 -13.89 -29.43 14.30
C ARG A 298 -14.16 -30.78 13.62
N GLU A 299 -14.58 -31.77 14.38
CA GLU A 299 -14.90 -33.12 13.92
C GLU A 299 -16.11 -33.15 12.96
N GLN A 300 -16.97 -32.14 13.03
CA GLN A 300 -18.12 -31.94 12.14
C GLN A 300 -17.75 -31.21 10.85
N MET A 301 -16.51 -30.68 10.76
CA MET A 301 -16.04 -29.87 9.64
C MET A 301 -15.30 -30.75 8.61
N ARG A 302 -15.52 -30.49 7.33
CA ARG A 302 -14.76 -31.08 6.22
C ARG A 302 -13.42 -30.33 6.07
N ARG A 303 -12.33 -31.07 5.87
CA ARG A 303 -11.04 -30.48 5.53
C ARG A 303 -11.10 -29.94 4.10
N LEU A 304 -10.65 -28.70 3.89
CA LEU A 304 -10.56 -28.10 2.56
C LEU A 304 -9.28 -28.56 1.88
N ASP A 305 -9.43 -28.98 0.60
CA ASP A 305 -8.35 -29.63 -0.15
C ASP A 305 -7.79 -28.74 -1.25
N ARG A 306 -7.13 -27.64 -0.84
CA ARG A 306 -6.35 -26.79 -1.75
C ARG A 306 -4.99 -26.44 -1.13
N SER A 307 -3.95 -26.38 -1.96
CA SER A 307 -2.59 -26.00 -1.56
C SER A 307 -2.52 -24.62 -0.90
N GLN A 308 -3.42 -23.70 -1.30
CA GLN A 308 -3.54 -22.36 -0.73
C GLN A 308 -4.29 -22.33 0.62
N LEU A 309 -4.91 -23.43 1.04
CA LEU A 309 -5.68 -23.57 2.28
C LEU A 309 -5.11 -24.65 3.20
N PRO A 310 -3.80 -24.61 3.54
CA PRO A 310 -3.22 -25.63 4.40
C PRO A 310 -3.86 -25.60 5.78
N ALA A 311 -4.31 -26.77 6.26
CA ALA A 311 -4.89 -26.94 7.58
C ALA A 311 -6.11 -26.03 7.86
N VAL A 312 -7.06 -26.00 6.90
CA VAL A 312 -8.35 -25.34 7.03
C VAL A 312 -9.47 -26.36 6.93
N TRP A 313 -10.48 -26.20 7.76
CA TRP A 313 -11.71 -26.99 7.78
C TRP A 313 -12.90 -26.06 7.66
N ALA A 314 -14.01 -26.55 7.12
CA ALA A 314 -15.24 -25.81 6.97
C ALA A 314 -16.46 -26.67 7.24
N TYR A 315 -17.50 -26.06 7.78
CA TYR A 315 -18.84 -26.59 7.92
C TYR A 315 -19.80 -25.65 7.20
N ARG A 316 -20.51 -26.15 6.19
CA ARG A 316 -21.47 -25.38 5.40
C ARG A 316 -22.87 -25.63 5.91
N THR A 317 -23.65 -24.57 6.03
CA THR A 317 -25.07 -24.63 6.40
C THR A 317 -25.81 -23.46 5.77
N GLU A 318 -27.13 -23.50 5.82
CA GLU A 318 -27.99 -22.35 5.54
C GLU A 318 -28.50 -21.79 6.84
N LYS A 319 -28.54 -20.48 6.92
CA LYS A 319 -29.06 -19.78 8.09
C LYS A 319 -29.70 -18.46 7.69
N LYS A 320 -30.80 -18.08 8.40
CA LYS A 320 -31.38 -16.76 8.27
C LYS A 320 -30.46 -15.75 8.96
N VAL A 321 -29.86 -14.87 8.16
CA VAL A 321 -28.94 -13.79 8.58
C VAL A 321 -29.36 -12.52 7.87
N PHE A 322 -29.51 -11.42 8.60
CA PHE A 322 -29.95 -10.13 8.05
C PHE A 322 -31.20 -10.28 7.17
N GLY A 323 -32.27 -10.83 7.73
CA GLY A 323 -33.58 -10.95 7.11
C GLY A 323 -33.78 -12.08 6.09
N ARG A 324 -32.72 -12.68 5.52
CA ARG A 324 -32.79 -13.69 4.44
C ARG A 324 -32.00 -14.97 4.76
N ASN A 325 -32.42 -16.08 4.14
CA ASN A 325 -31.64 -17.31 4.17
C ASN A 325 -30.42 -17.17 3.25
N ARG A 326 -29.23 -17.45 3.81
CA ARG A 326 -27.96 -17.34 3.10
C ARG A 326 -27.09 -18.55 3.39
N THR A 327 -26.19 -18.85 2.47
CA THR A 327 -25.11 -19.81 2.69
C THR A 327 -24.18 -19.25 3.78
N VAL A 328 -23.98 -20.05 4.83
CA VAL A 328 -23.08 -19.74 5.93
C VAL A 328 -22.02 -20.81 6.04
N LEU A 329 -20.77 -20.38 6.20
CA LEU A 329 -19.61 -21.26 6.29
C LEU A 329 -18.86 -20.98 7.60
N VAL A 330 -18.87 -21.94 8.52
CA VAL A 330 -18.02 -21.88 9.70
C VAL A 330 -16.68 -22.49 9.36
N THR A 331 -15.62 -21.72 9.45
CA THR A 331 -14.26 -22.19 9.11
C THR A 331 -13.41 -22.31 10.36
N PHE A 332 -12.51 -23.31 10.38
CA PHE A 332 -11.44 -23.44 11.37
C PHE A 332 -10.08 -23.43 10.66
N ASN A 333 -9.19 -22.57 11.12
CA ASN A 333 -7.82 -22.46 10.60
C ASN A 333 -6.81 -22.74 11.73
N GLN A 334 -6.02 -23.81 11.58
CA GLN A 334 -5.03 -24.23 12.59
C GLN A 334 -3.92 -23.19 12.80
N GLN A 335 -3.52 -22.48 11.77
CA GLN A 335 -2.49 -21.43 11.89
C GLN A 335 -3.03 -20.23 12.69
N LEU A 336 -4.25 -19.80 12.39
CA LEU A 336 -4.94 -18.74 13.12
C LEU A 336 -5.14 -19.14 14.59
N PHE A 337 -5.58 -20.37 14.85
CA PHE A 337 -5.71 -20.92 16.20
C PHE A 337 -4.40 -20.83 16.98
N ASN A 338 -3.29 -21.27 16.38
CA ASN A 338 -1.98 -21.25 17.03
C ASN A 338 -1.50 -19.81 17.31
N ALA A 339 -1.71 -18.88 16.38
CA ALA A 339 -1.36 -17.47 16.54
C ALA A 339 -2.18 -16.79 17.64
N GLN A 340 -3.50 -17.02 17.67
CA GLN A 340 -4.40 -16.48 18.69
C GLN A 340 -4.06 -17.05 20.08
N ARG A 341 -3.82 -18.36 20.17
CA ARG A 341 -3.40 -19.03 21.41
C ARG A 341 -2.08 -18.45 21.96
N LYS A 342 -1.09 -18.29 21.10
CA LYS A 342 0.21 -17.68 21.47
C LYS A 342 0.03 -16.26 22.02
N THR A 343 -0.78 -15.47 21.35
CA THR A 343 -1.06 -14.07 21.75
C THR A 343 -1.81 -14.03 23.08
N LEU A 344 -2.86 -14.85 23.23
CA LEU A 344 -3.65 -14.92 24.46
C LEU A 344 -2.80 -15.36 25.65
N ASN A 345 -1.98 -16.40 25.49
CA ASN A 345 -1.10 -16.91 26.56
C ASN A 345 -0.07 -15.85 26.99
N ARG A 346 0.46 -15.06 26.05
CA ARG A 346 1.35 -13.94 26.38
C ARG A 346 0.63 -12.89 27.22
N GLU A 347 -0.60 -12.55 26.86
CA GLU A 347 -1.41 -11.57 27.59
C GLU A 347 -1.82 -12.08 28.97
N ILE A 348 -2.21 -13.35 29.10
CA ILE A 348 -2.49 -14.02 30.39
C ILE A 348 -1.27 -13.92 31.29
N ASN A 349 -0.09 -14.35 30.83
CA ASN A 349 1.13 -14.33 31.62
C ASN A 349 1.51 -12.92 32.06
N LYS A 350 1.30 -11.92 31.19
CA LYS A 350 1.54 -10.50 31.52
C LYS A 350 0.62 -10.03 32.65
N ARG A 351 -0.68 -10.37 32.63
CA ARG A 351 -1.64 -9.98 33.67
C ARG A 351 -1.37 -10.73 34.95
N LYS A 352 -1.14 -12.03 34.88
CA LYS A 352 -0.77 -12.84 36.05
C LYS A 352 0.40 -12.23 36.83
N ARG A 353 1.50 -11.93 36.14
CA ARG A 353 2.67 -11.26 36.75
C ARG A 353 2.35 -9.88 37.38
N LYS A 354 1.43 -9.10 36.77
CA LYS A 354 1.02 -7.81 37.33
C LYS A 354 0.16 -7.99 38.58
N LEU A 355 -0.75 -8.96 38.58
CA LEU A 355 -1.57 -9.29 39.74
C LEU A 355 -0.74 -9.85 40.89
N GLU A 356 0.23 -10.75 40.60
CA GLU A 356 1.20 -11.26 41.58
C GLU A 356 1.99 -10.13 42.24
N LYS A 357 2.56 -9.21 41.45
CA LYS A 357 3.28 -8.05 41.96
C LYS A 357 2.40 -7.14 42.83
N LEU A 358 1.14 -6.93 42.42
CA LEU A 358 0.19 -6.13 43.21
C LEU A 358 -0.15 -6.87 44.53
N GLN A 359 -0.39 -8.16 44.49
CA GLN A 359 -0.66 -9.00 45.65
C GLN A 359 0.50 -8.97 46.63
N ASP A 360 1.75 -9.19 46.18
CA ASP A 360 2.96 -9.14 47.00
C ASP A 360 3.15 -7.75 47.63
N LYS A 361 2.92 -6.68 46.86
CA LYS A 361 2.99 -5.32 47.41
C LYS A 361 1.98 -5.12 48.54
N LEU A 362 0.74 -5.55 48.36
CA LEU A 362 -0.31 -5.42 49.35
C LEU A 362 -0.04 -6.30 50.59
N GLN A 363 0.54 -7.50 50.41
CA GLN A 363 0.92 -8.40 51.52
C GLN A 363 2.03 -7.80 52.39
N ARG A 364 2.99 -7.05 51.78
CA ARG A 364 4.10 -6.37 52.51
C ARG A 364 3.68 -5.10 53.18
N THR A 365 2.54 -4.47 52.79
CA THR A 365 2.07 -3.23 53.39
C THR A 365 1.52 -3.47 54.79
N ARG A 366 2.05 -2.70 55.77
CA ARG A 366 1.67 -2.71 57.19
C ARG A 366 0.98 -1.42 57.59
N PRO A 367 0.18 -1.41 58.67
CA PRO A 367 -0.47 -0.22 59.18
C PRO A 367 0.51 0.89 59.58
N GLU A 368 1.69 0.52 60.09
CA GLU A 368 2.75 1.45 60.57
C GLU A 368 3.61 2.04 59.44
N ASP A 369 3.55 1.53 58.20
CA ASP A 369 4.40 2.05 57.11
C ASP A 369 4.16 3.53 56.85
N ARG A 370 5.21 4.31 56.56
CA ARG A 370 5.10 5.72 56.19
C ARG A 370 4.51 5.91 54.80
N GLY A 371 3.67 6.94 54.61
CA GLY A 371 3.10 7.34 53.33
C GLY A 371 1.62 6.98 53.15
N LYS A 372 1.08 7.24 51.93
CA LYS A 372 -0.33 7.05 51.62
C LYS A 372 -0.65 5.56 51.51
N LYS A 373 -1.56 5.09 52.37
CA LYS A 373 -2.01 3.70 52.38
C LYS A 373 -2.88 3.37 51.14
N PRO A 374 -2.78 2.16 50.60
CA PRO A 374 -3.68 1.72 49.58
C PRO A 374 -5.12 1.64 50.15
N THR A 375 -6.09 2.10 49.36
CA THR A 375 -7.52 1.95 49.66
C THR A 375 -8.14 0.81 48.87
N VAL A 376 -9.23 0.22 49.33
CA VAL A 376 -9.95 -0.84 48.62
C VAL A 376 -10.30 -0.38 47.21
N ASP A 377 -10.93 0.78 47.08
CA ASP A 377 -11.34 1.35 45.78
C ASP A 377 -10.15 1.58 44.84
N GLY A 378 -9.01 2.04 45.39
CA GLY A 378 -7.78 2.24 44.62
C GLY A 378 -7.19 0.95 44.08
N VAL A 379 -7.24 -0.11 44.90
CA VAL A 379 -6.80 -1.47 44.48
C VAL A 379 -7.75 -2.07 43.46
N GLU A 380 -9.07 -1.95 43.66
CA GLU A 380 -10.07 -2.42 42.68
C GLU A 380 -9.92 -1.72 41.33
N LYS A 381 -9.69 -0.40 41.35
CA LYS A 381 -9.42 0.36 40.12
C LYS A 381 -8.17 -0.13 39.41
N ASN A 382 -7.11 -0.45 40.17
CA ASN A 382 -5.86 -0.99 39.62
C ASN A 382 -6.09 -2.40 39.04
N VAL A 383 -6.83 -3.27 39.73
CA VAL A 383 -7.21 -4.61 39.24
C VAL A 383 -8.01 -4.50 37.94
N LYS A 384 -9.02 -3.62 37.89
CA LYS A 384 -9.80 -3.34 36.66
C LYS A 384 -8.89 -2.90 35.50
N GLU A 385 -7.90 -2.05 35.76
CA GLU A 385 -6.93 -1.60 34.74
C GLU A 385 -5.98 -2.74 34.32
N ILE A 386 -5.49 -3.55 35.25
CA ILE A 386 -4.65 -4.73 34.94
C ILE A 386 -5.44 -5.71 34.05
N LEU A 387 -6.69 -5.98 34.38
CA LEU A 387 -7.56 -6.91 33.65
C LEU A 387 -8.26 -6.25 32.42
N ARG A 388 -7.90 -5.02 32.08
CA ARG A 388 -8.37 -4.39 30.86
C ARG A 388 -7.84 -5.14 29.64
N GLY A 389 -8.72 -5.55 28.77
CA GLY A 389 -8.40 -6.28 27.54
C GLY A 389 -9.41 -7.37 27.24
N ARG A 390 -9.39 -7.82 25.99
CA ARG A 390 -10.32 -8.82 25.50
C ARG A 390 -10.17 -10.13 26.29
N HIS A 391 -11.25 -10.68 26.83
CA HIS A 391 -11.36 -11.93 27.59
C HIS A 391 -10.68 -11.93 28.97
N MET A 392 -9.90 -10.91 29.35
CA MET A 392 -9.12 -10.95 30.59
C MET A 392 -10.00 -10.96 31.85
N LYS A 393 -11.14 -10.27 31.83
CA LYS A 393 -12.10 -10.26 32.96
C LYS A 393 -12.77 -11.61 33.17
N ASP A 394 -12.98 -12.36 32.11
CA ASP A 394 -13.63 -13.67 32.16
C ASP A 394 -12.63 -14.75 32.60
N LEU A 395 -11.35 -14.60 32.19
CA LEU A 395 -10.28 -15.55 32.49
C LEU A 395 -9.67 -15.41 33.89
N PHE A 396 -9.92 -14.31 34.59
CA PHE A 396 -9.43 -14.08 35.95
C PHE A 396 -10.58 -13.73 36.90
N SER A 397 -10.67 -14.46 38.02
CA SER A 397 -11.44 -14.03 39.17
C SER A 397 -10.50 -13.24 40.08
N ALA A 398 -10.87 -12.03 40.49
CA ALA A 398 -10.09 -11.20 41.37
C ALA A 398 -10.99 -10.50 42.39
N GLN A 399 -10.65 -10.63 43.69
CA GLN A 399 -11.39 -10.04 44.79
C GLN A 399 -10.46 -9.23 45.67
N VAL A 400 -10.89 -8.04 46.08
CA VAL A 400 -10.21 -7.21 47.05
C VAL A 400 -10.94 -7.29 48.36
N ILE A 401 -10.25 -7.77 49.39
CA ILE A 401 -10.81 -8.01 50.74
C ILE A 401 -10.15 -7.02 51.70
N LYS A 402 -10.94 -6.38 52.58
CA LYS A 402 -10.47 -5.52 53.64
C LYS A 402 -10.11 -6.39 54.86
N THR A 403 -8.90 -6.25 55.39
CA THR A 403 -8.48 -6.94 56.63
C THR A 403 -9.06 -6.27 57.87
N GLN A 404 -8.96 -6.89 59.03
CA GLN A 404 -9.35 -6.30 60.31
C GLN A 404 -8.57 -4.99 60.62
N GLU A 405 -7.33 -4.89 60.14
CA GLU A 405 -6.48 -3.72 60.23
C GLU A 405 -6.85 -2.62 59.20
N GLY A 406 -7.90 -2.81 58.41
CA GLY A 406 -8.36 -1.81 57.44
C GLY A 406 -7.60 -1.83 56.11
N LEU A 407 -6.58 -2.66 55.92
CA LEU A 407 -5.77 -2.75 54.71
C LEU A 407 -6.41 -3.64 53.64
N PRO A 408 -6.32 -3.29 52.36
CA PRO A 408 -6.78 -4.15 51.28
C PRO A 408 -5.82 -5.35 51.07
N ARG A 409 -6.39 -6.51 50.75
CA ARG A 409 -5.68 -7.70 50.28
C ARG A 409 -6.30 -8.18 48.96
N LEU A 410 -5.47 -8.60 48.05
CA LEU A 410 -5.92 -9.12 46.75
C LEU A 410 -5.88 -10.64 46.76
N ARG A 411 -6.97 -11.29 46.38
CA ARG A 411 -7.02 -12.69 45.98
C ARG A 411 -7.40 -12.78 44.53
N PHE A 412 -6.70 -13.58 43.75
CA PHE A 412 -7.04 -13.81 42.36
C PHE A 412 -6.77 -15.24 41.96
N GLN A 413 -7.52 -15.71 40.95
CA GLN A 413 -7.42 -17.04 40.41
C GLN A 413 -7.60 -17.00 38.90
N PHE A 414 -6.79 -17.75 38.17
CA PHE A 414 -7.00 -17.99 36.74
C PHE A 414 -8.07 -19.09 36.58
N ARG A 415 -9.01 -18.84 35.65
CA ARG A 415 -10.11 -19.75 35.35
C ARG A 415 -9.76 -20.62 34.15
N GLU A 416 -9.28 -21.81 34.41
CA GLU A 416 -8.86 -22.78 33.39
C GLU A 416 -10.05 -23.27 32.54
N ASP A 417 -11.22 -23.46 33.14
CA ASP A 417 -12.48 -23.83 32.49
C ASP A 417 -12.89 -22.81 31.42
N GLU A 418 -12.90 -21.54 31.78
CA GLU A 418 -13.21 -20.47 30.83
C GLU A 418 -12.16 -20.35 29.72
N TYR A 419 -10.88 -20.61 30.04
CA TYR A 419 -9.83 -20.63 29.02
C TYR A 419 -10.04 -21.78 28.01
N GLN A 420 -10.36 -22.99 28.48
CA GLN A 420 -10.63 -24.12 27.60
C GLN A 420 -11.90 -23.92 26.78
N LYS A 421 -12.96 -23.36 27.36
CA LYS A 421 -14.18 -22.96 26.66
C LYS A 421 -13.89 -21.92 25.54
N LEU A 422 -13.16 -20.85 25.87
CA LEU A 422 -12.75 -19.84 24.89
C LEU A 422 -11.95 -20.45 23.74
N LYS A 423 -11.03 -21.36 24.07
CA LYS A 423 -10.15 -22.04 23.11
C LYS A 423 -10.94 -22.94 22.15
N SER A 424 -11.88 -23.74 22.65
CA SER A 424 -12.68 -24.67 21.83
C SER A 424 -13.76 -23.97 21.03
N THR A 425 -14.36 -22.90 21.58
CA THR A 425 -15.48 -22.21 20.95
C THR A 425 -15.02 -21.19 19.91
N PHE A 426 -14.06 -20.30 20.23
CA PHE A 426 -13.79 -19.11 19.41
C PHE A 426 -12.45 -19.14 18.66
N MET A 427 -11.43 -19.84 19.18
CA MET A 427 -10.11 -19.75 18.57
C MET A 427 -10.02 -20.48 17.24
N GLY A 428 -9.40 -19.84 16.28
CA GLY A 428 -9.19 -20.36 14.93
C GLY A 428 -10.44 -20.38 14.06
N LYS A 429 -11.61 -19.98 14.58
CA LYS A 429 -12.87 -19.98 13.85
C LYS A 429 -13.20 -18.63 13.26
N THR A 430 -13.83 -18.65 12.08
CA THR A 430 -14.43 -17.48 11.39
C THR A 430 -15.74 -17.94 10.79
N ILE A 431 -16.75 -17.07 10.81
CA ILE A 431 -18.05 -17.32 10.17
C ILE A 431 -18.11 -16.45 8.93
N LEU A 432 -18.20 -17.07 7.77
CA LEU A 432 -18.41 -16.42 6.49
C LEU A 432 -19.86 -16.59 6.05
N PHE A 433 -20.36 -15.69 5.24
CA PHE A 433 -21.68 -15.79 4.63
C PHE A 433 -21.68 -15.17 3.25
N THR A 434 -22.56 -15.66 2.39
CA THR A 434 -22.63 -15.25 0.99
C THR A 434 -24.03 -15.50 0.42
N ASP A 435 -24.38 -14.78 -0.65
CA ASP A 435 -25.53 -15.04 -1.51
C ASP A 435 -25.25 -16.11 -2.57
N HIS A 436 -23.96 -16.46 -2.78
CA HIS A 436 -23.62 -17.60 -3.62
C HIS A 436 -24.20 -18.89 -3.05
N GLY A 437 -25.00 -19.55 -3.86
CA GLY A 437 -25.61 -20.83 -3.55
C GLY A 437 -24.64 -22.01 -3.72
N PRO A 438 -25.13 -23.18 -4.20
CA PRO A 438 -24.32 -24.38 -4.38
C PRO A 438 -23.21 -24.25 -5.44
N ASP A 439 -23.30 -23.26 -6.33
CA ASP A 439 -22.36 -23.06 -7.43
C ASP A 439 -20.95 -22.68 -6.96
N TRP A 440 -20.82 -22.09 -5.79
CA TRP A 440 -19.53 -21.79 -5.18
C TRP A 440 -19.13 -22.85 -4.17
N THR A 441 -17.91 -23.38 -4.32
CA THR A 441 -17.32 -24.31 -3.37
C THR A 441 -16.90 -23.60 -2.08
N ASP A 442 -16.78 -24.34 -0.98
CA ASP A 442 -16.28 -23.81 0.29
C ASP A 442 -14.89 -23.18 0.12
N GLU A 443 -14.05 -23.79 -0.72
CA GLU A 443 -12.71 -23.31 -1.04
C GLU A 443 -12.73 -21.93 -1.71
N GLN A 444 -13.65 -21.71 -2.66
CA GLN A 444 -13.81 -20.43 -3.37
C GLN A 444 -14.24 -19.33 -2.39
N ILE A 445 -15.24 -19.60 -1.53
CA ILE A 445 -15.73 -18.66 -0.52
C ILE A 445 -14.60 -18.27 0.44
N VAL A 446 -13.84 -19.27 0.94
CA VAL A 446 -12.74 -19.02 1.90
C VAL A 446 -11.59 -18.24 1.23
N LEU A 447 -11.25 -18.56 -0.01
CA LEU A 447 -10.19 -17.85 -0.75
C LEU A 447 -10.60 -16.41 -1.05
N ALA A 448 -11.84 -16.18 -1.49
CA ALA A 448 -12.36 -14.84 -1.71
C ALA A 448 -12.29 -13.99 -0.43
N TYR A 449 -12.79 -14.50 0.68
CA TYR A 449 -12.73 -13.76 1.95
C TYR A 449 -11.28 -13.53 2.43
N ARG A 450 -10.41 -14.52 2.26
CA ARG A 450 -9.00 -14.36 2.64
C ARG A 450 -8.28 -13.30 1.83
N ALA A 451 -8.69 -13.07 0.59
CA ALA A 451 -8.12 -12.02 -0.23
C ALA A 451 -8.28 -10.61 0.39
N GLN A 452 -9.17 -10.43 1.37
CA GLN A 452 -9.34 -9.14 2.07
C GLN A 452 -8.04 -8.64 2.73
N HIS A 453 -7.08 -9.54 3.07
CA HIS A 453 -5.78 -9.11 3.58
C HIS A 453 -4.98 -8.26 2.56
N HIS A 454 -5.30 -8.29 1.28
CA HIS A 454 -4.68 -7.49 0.22
C HIS A 454 -5.00 -6.01 0.40
N VAL A 455 -6.30 -5.65 0.56
CA VAL A 455 -6.68 -4.25 0.79
C VAL A 455 -6.20 -3.73 2.15
N GLU A 456 -6.14 -4.58 3.17
CA GLU A 456 -5.49 -4.23 4.44
C GLU A 456 -3.99 -3.94 4.26
N ALA A 457 -3.31 -4.68 3.36
CA ALA A 457 -1.92 -4.42 3.02
C ALA A 457 -1.75 -3.08 2.30
N ASP A 458 -2.68 -2.69 1.44
CA ASP A 458 -2.69 -1.37 0.79
C ASP A 458 -2.81 -0.24 1.80
N PHE A 459 -3.69 -0.36 2.78
CA PHE A 459 -3.76 0.62 3.87
C PHE A 459 -2.49 0.67 4.71
N ARG A 460 -1.82 -0.45 4.94
CA ARG A 460 -0.50 -0.47 5.60
C ARG A 460 0.55 0.26 4.77
N ARG A 461 0.55 0.08 3.44
CA ARG A 461 1.44 0.78 2.49
C ARG A 461 1.19 2.30 2.54
N LEU A 462 -0.08 2.74 2.49
CA LEU A 462 -0.44 4.17 2.61
C LEU A 462 -0.09 4.78 3.98
N LYS A 463 0.14 3.96 5.01
CA LYS A 463 0.58 4.38 6.35
C LYS A 463 2.10 4.31 6.54
N ASP A 464 2.83 3.67 5.63
CA ASP A 464 4.29 3.53 5.69
C ASP A 464 4.96 4.87 5.31
N PRO A 465 5.90 5.39 6.12
CA PRO A 465 6.54 6.67 5.82
C PRO A 465 7.57 6.61 4.69
N ARG A 466 8.02 5.43 4.30
CA ARG A 466 9.09 5.25 3.30
C ARG A 466 8.60 5.44 1.87
N TYR A 467 7.46 4.84 1.54
CA TYR A 467 6.84 4.87 0.22
C TYR A 467 5.33 4.96 0.36
N LEU A 468 4.64 5.58 -0.58
CA LEU A 468 3.17 5.71 -0.62
C LEU A 468 2.56 6.47 0.56
N SER A 469 3.33 7.10 1.40
CA SER A 469 2.81 7.74 2.62
C SER A 469 1.68 8.72 2.33
N PHE A 470 0.51 8.49 2.92
CA PHE A 470 -0.60 9.43 2.89
C PHE A 470 -0.25 10.73 3.64
N ARG A 471 0.66 10.64 4.61
CA ARG A 471 1.13 11.78 5.41
C ARG A 471 2.34 12.48 4.77
N PRO A 472 2.59 13.76 5.09
CA PRO A 472 1.82 14.65 5.97
C PRO A 472 0.57 15.22 5.28
N THR A 473 -0.52 15.40 6.05
CA THR A 473 -1.78 15.95 5.56
C THR A 473 -2.05 17.29 6.26
N PHE A 474 -1.74 18.40 5.56
CA PHE A 474 -1.85 19.77 6.06
C PHE A 474 -2.89 20.60 5.28
N HIS A 475 -3.77 19.97 4.50
CA HIS A 475 -4.74 20.67 3.66
C HIS A 475 -5.94 21.15 4.48
N TRP A 476 -6.37 22.39 4.26
CA TRP A 476 -7.33 23.11 5.09
C TRP A 476 -8.78 23.07 4.57
N THR A 477 -9.02 22.46 3.42
CA THR A 477 -10.35 22.35 2.80
C THR A 477 -10.63 20.91 2.42
N ASP A 478 -11.90 20.51 2.44
CA ASP A 478 -12.32 19.16 2.03
C ASP A 478 -11.93 18.84 0.60
N GLN A 479 -12.04 19.81 -0.29
CA GLN A 479 -11.68 19.66 -1.69
C GLN A 479 -10.19 19.29 -1.84
N LYS A 480 -9.26 20.00 -1.19
CA LYS A 480 -7.83 19.67 -1.24
C LYS A 480 -7.49 18.35 -0.56
N LEU A 481 -8.24 17.96 0.46
CA LEU A 481 -8.12 16.63 1.08
C LEU A 481 -8.54 15.51 0.13
N ARG A 482 -9.61 15.70 -0.65
CA ARG A 482 -10.05 14.73 -1.67
C ARG A 482 -9.01 14.57 -2.78
N VAL A 483 -8.47 15.67 -3.30
CA VAL A 483 -7.38 15.62 -4.31
C VAL A 483 -6.12 14.98 -3.74
N HIS A 484 -5.80 15.23 -2.46
CA HIS A 484 -4.68 14.57 -1.78
C HIS A 484 -4.89 13.05 -1.71
N ALA A 485 -6.08 12.60 -1.31
CA ALA A 485 -6.43 11.19 -1.30
C ALA A 485 -6.31 10.58 -2.70
N PHE A 486 -6.86 11.25 -3.71
CA PHE A 486 -6.81 10.81 -5.10
C PHE A 486 -5.38 10.54 -5.58
N TYR A 487 -4.45 11.50 -5.48
CA TYR A 487 -3.09 11.23 -5.98
C TYR A 487 -2.30 10.24 -5.10
N CYS A 488 -2.66 10.06 -3.82
CA CYS A 488 -2.10 8.97 -3.00
C CYS A 488 -2.60 7.60 -3.45
N VAL A 489 -3.89 7.47 -3.81
CA VAL A 489 -4.46 6.23 -4.37
C VAL A 489 -3.94 5.98 -5.79
N LEU A 490 -3.75 7.02 -6.60
CA LEU A 490 -3.08 6.91 -7.90
C LEU A 490 -1.63 6.39 -7.75
N ALA A 491 -0.89 6.88 -6.77
CA ALA A 491 0.45 6.36 -6.48
C ALA A 491 0.42 4.88 -6.05
N LEU A 492 -0.58 4.48 -5.25
CA LEU A 492 -0.81 3.09 -4.89
C LEU A 492 -1.12 2.24 -6.12
N MET A 493 -1.99 2.71 -7.03
CA MET A 493 -2.29 2.04 -8.30
C MET A 493 -1.01 1.82 -9.11
N ILE A 494 -0.19 2.86 -9.29
CA ILE A 494 1.07 2.79 -10.04
C ILE A 494 2.01 1.75 -9.46
N LEU A 495 2.26 1.75 -8.15
CA LEU A 495 3.19 0.79 -7.54
C LEU A 495 2.65 -0.64 -7.47
N ASN A 496 1.34 -0.81 -7.33
CA ASN A 496 0.72 -2.13 -7.36
C ASN A 496 0.75 -2.74 -8.78
N LEU A 497 0.50 -1.95 -9.82
CA LEU A 497 0.68 -2.37 -11.22
C LEU A 497 2.14 -2.72 -11.53
N LEU A 498 3.08 -1.92 -11.04
CA LEU A 498 4.51 -2.19 -11.17
C LEU A 498 4.90 -3.53 -10.53
N ARG A 499 4.45 -3.75 -9.28
CA ARG A 499 4.67 -5.00 -8.53
C ARG A 499 4.05 -6.20 -9.23
N ARG A 500 2.81 -6.06 -9.75
CA ARG A 500 2.12 -7.10 -10.53
C ARG A 500 2.89 -7.47 -11.78
N LYS A 501 3.37 -6.48 -12.54
CA LYS A 501 4.18 -6.71 -13.76
C LYS A 501 5.45 -7.51 -13.46
N LEU A 502 6.13 -7.21 -12.35
CA LEU A 502 7.31 -7.98 -11.91
C LEU A 502 6.93 -9.41 -11.49
N ALA A 503 5.84 -9.57 -10.73
CA ALA A 503 5.35 -10.88 -10.29
C ALA A 503 4.97 -11.79 -11.47
N GLN A 504 4.36 -11.26 -12.52
CA GLN A 504 4.08 -11.97 -13.78
C GLN A 504 5.35 -12.46 -14.49
N SER A 505 6.50 -11.80 -14.26
CA SER A 505 7.81 -12.22 -14.75
C SER A 505 8.58 -13.09 -13.76
N GLY A 506 7.93 -13.61 -12.72
CA GLY A 506 8.54 -14.47 -11.70
C GLY A 506 9.35 -13.72 -10.62
N ILE A 507 9.29 -12.38 -10.57
CA ILE A 507 9.99 -11.56 -9.56
C ILE A 507 8.97 -11.12 -8.50
N VAL A 508 8.89 -11.87 -7.41
CA VAL A 508 7.95 -11.57 -6.29
C VAL A 508 8.65 -10.76 -5.22
N LEU A 509 8.30 -9.48 -5.12
CA LEU A 509 8.85 -8.53 -4.16
C LEU A 509 7.72 -7.79 -3.43
N SER A 510 7.94 -7.41 -2.18
CA SER A 510 7.12 -6.39 -1.54
C SER A 510 7.34 -5.01 -2.19
N VAL A 511 6.39 -4.09 -2.04
CA VAL A 511 6.56 -2.72 -2.56
C VAL A 511 7.83 -2.07 -2.01
N VAL A 512 8.13 -2.29 -0.72
CA VAL A 512 9.32 -1.71 -0.07
C VAL A 512 10.60 -2.29 -0.65
N GLU A 513 10.70 -3.61 -0.81
CA GLU A 513 11.87 -4.26 -1.42
C GLU A 513 12.06 -3.82 -2.87
N MET A 514 10.98 -3.81 -3.65
CA MET A 514 10.99 -3.35 -5.03
C MET A 514 11.51 -1.92 -5.14
N MET A 515 10.96 -1.00 -4.35
CA MET A 515 11.38 0.41 -4.40
C MET A 515 12.80 0.62 -3.87
N ASN A 516 13.23 -0.11 -2.85
CA ASN A 516 14.63 -0.08 -2.39
C ASN A 516 15.59 -0.48 -3.50
N GLN A 517 15.29 -1.54 -4.27
CA GLN A 517 16.14 -1.95 -5.40
C GLN A 517 16.14 -0.91 -6.52
N LEU A 518 14.99 -0.33 -6.83
CA LEU A 518 14.85 0.65 -7.92
C LEU A 518 15.50 1.99 -7.60
N THR A 519 15.30 2.53 -6.40
CA THR A 519 15.84 3.86 -6.02
C THR A 519 17.35 3.91 -5.86
N GLU A 520 18.02 2.75 -5.77
CA GLU A 520 19.49 2.65 -5.81
C GLU A 520 20.07 2.78 -7.23
N ILE A 521 19.25 2.62 -8.28
CA ILE A 521 19.68 2.79 -9.66
C ILE A 521 19.70 4.28 -9.98
N ASN A 522 20.91 4.82 -10.22
CA ASN A 522 21.12 6.23 -10.52
C ASN A 522 21.59 6.45 -11.95
N GLU A 523 21.17 7.54 -12.56
CA GLU A 523 21.77 8.10 -13.76
C GLU A 523 22.99 8.92 -13.34
N VAL A 524 24.17 8.56 -13.85
CA VAL A 524 25.43 9.23 -13.60
C VAL A 524 25.83 9.99 -14.87
N THR A 525 25.95 11.29 -14.76
CA THR A 525 26.41 12.15 -15.84
C THR A 525 27.82 12.63 -15.55
N LEU A 526 28.72 12.37 -16.48
CA LEU A 526 30.12 12.76 -16.46
C LEU A 526 30.31 13.91 -17.47
N LEU A 527 30.79 15.03 -16.99
CA LEU A 527 31.12 16.20 -17.82
C LEU A 527 32.64 16.24 -18.01
N TYR A 528 33.08 16.14 -19.25
CA TYR A 528 34.50 16.25 -19.60
C TYR A 528 34.79 17.61 -20.24
N PRO A 529 36.03 18.13 -20.07
CA PRO A 529 36.42 19.39 -20.71
C PRO A 529 36.23 19.33 -22.22
N ALA A 530 36.00 20.48 -22.83
CA ALA A 530 35.86 20.58 -24.25
C ALA A 530 37.16 20.15 -24.96
N PRO A 531 37.10 19.26 -25.97
CA PRO A 531 38.26 18.96 -26.81
C PRO A 531 38.83 20.24 -27.42
N GLN A 532 40.16 20.32 -27.64
CA GLN A 532 40.85 21.52 -28.17
C GLN A 532 40.20 22.09 -29.44
N ARG A 533 39.48 21.26 -30.20
CA ARG A 533 38.80 21.64 -31.46
C ARG A 533 37.30 21.90 -31.31
N SER A 534 36.74 21.70 -30.14
CA SER A 534 35.29 21.89 -29.84
C SER A 534 35.12 22.88 -28.68
N LYS A 535 34.20 23.84 -28.83
CA LYS A 535 33.84 24.77 -27.73
C LYS A 535 32.84 24.14 -26.73
N LYS A 536 32.37 22.90 -26.98
CA LYS A 536 31.35 22.26 -26.14
C LYS A 536 31.96 21.09 -25.33
N PRO A 537 31.70 21.04 -24.04
CA PRO A 537 32.08 19.89 -23.19
C PRO A 537 31.50 18.60 -23.73
N VAL A 538 32.16 17.48 -23.45
CA VAL A 538 31.64 16.15 -23.75
C VAL A 538 30.85 15.66 -22.55
N VAL A 539 29.59 15.31 -22.74
CA VAL A 539 28.71 14.75 -21.73
C VAL A 539 28.57 13.26 -21.99
N GLN A 540 28.85 12.45 -20.95
CA GLN A 540 28.64 11.00 -20.99
C GLN A 540 27.64 10.65 -19.89
N THR A 541 26.56 9.95 -20.25
CA THR A 541 25.55 9.49 -19.29
C THR A 541 25.54 7.96 -19.23
N GLN A 542 25.51 7.39 -18.03
CA GLN A 542 25.43 5.96 -17.80
C GLN A 542 24.67 5.65 -16.51
N LEU A 543 24.19 4.42 -16.35
CA LEU A 543 23.62 3.97 -15.08
C LEU A 543 24.70 3.58 -14.08
N SER A 544 24.42 3.76 -12.79
CA SER A 544 25.23 3.24 -11.70
C SER A 544 25.36 1.71 -11.81
N LYS A 545 26.37 1.13 -11.13
CA LYS A 545 26.54 -0.33 -11.08
C LYS A 545 25.27 -0.96 -10.46
N MET A 546 24.69 -1.90 -11.18
CA MET A 546 23.52 -2.66 -10.75
C MET A 546 23.91 -4.08 -10.30
N ASN A 547 23.26 -4.57 -9.23
CA ASN A 547 23.30 -5.99 -8.88
C ASN A 547 22.43 -6.82 -9.85
N ASP A 548 22.47 -8.16 -9.73
CA ASP A 548 21.76 -9.02 -10.70
C ASP A 548 20.24 -8.93 -10.60
N LEU A 549 19.69 -8.67 -9.40
CA LEU A 549 18.25 -8.42 -9.22
C LEU A 549 17.84 -7.10 -9.88
N GLN A 550 18.61 -6.04 -9.67
CA GLN A 550 18.37 -4.73 -10.29
C GLN A 550 18.40 -4.80 -11.82
N LYS A 551 19.36 -5.55 -12.39
CA LYS A 551 19.43 -5.79 -13.84
C LYS A 551 18.18 -6.50 -14.38
N LYS A 552 17.73 -7.55 -13.69
CA LYS A 552 16.51 -8.28 -14.05
C LYS A 552 15.28 -7.37 -13.99
N VAL A 553 15.12 -6.63 -12.89
CA VAL A 553 14.02 -5.68 -12.69
C VAL A 553 14.05 -4.60 -13.79
N ALA A 554 15.21 -3.98 -14.04
CA ALA A 554 15.37 -2.95 -15.07
C ALA A 554 15.01 -3.47 -16.47
N SER A 555 15.43 -4.69 -16.79
CA SER A 555 15.11 -5.35 -18.07
C SER A 555 13.61 -5.62 -18.23
N VAL A 556 12.94 -6.20 -17.21
CA VAL A 556 11.49 -6.49 -17.24
C VAL A 556 10.67 -5.21 -17.40
N LEU A 557 11.12 -4.12 -16.78
CA LEU A 557 10.44 -2.83 -16.84
C LEU A 557 10.82 -1.99 -18.06
N GLY A 558 11.86 -2.38 -18.83
CA GLY A 558 12.34 -1.66 -20.01
C GLY A 558 12.86 -0.26 -19.67
N LEU A 559 13.64 -0.12 -18.58
CA LEU A 559 14.08 1.19 -18.09
C LEU A 559 15.10 1.88 -19.02
N ASP A 560 15.84 1.12 -19.81
CA ASP A 560 16.86 1.58 -20.77
C ASP A 560 16.28 2.51 -21.85
N ARG A 561 15.02 2.38 -22.23
CA ARG A 561 14.36 3.28 -23.18
C ARG A 561 14.32 4.75 -22.71
N PHE A 562 14.52 5.00 -21.44
CA PHE A 562 14.55 6.32 -20.84
C PHE A 562 15.96 6.90 -20.65
N LEU A 563 17.00 6.15 -21.02
CA LEU A 563 18.35 6.68 -21.06
C LEU A 563 18.49 7.68 -22.20
N HIS A 564 19.24 8.75 -21.94
CA HIS A 564 19.69 9.62 -23.01
C HIS A 564 20.82 8.91 -23.76
N ASN A 565 20.64 8.67 -25.06
CA ASN A 565 21.72 8.33 -25.96
C ASN A 565 22.59 9.56 -26.27
#